data_c1743cc27b2a226c6df8e63d0104575f
#
_entry.id   c1743cc27b2a226c6df8e63d0104575f
#
_cell.length_a   1.000
_cell.length_b   1.000
_cell.length_c   1.000
_cell.angle_alpha   90.00
_cell.angle_beta   90.00
_cell.angle_gamma   90.00
#
_symmetry.space_group_name_H-M   'P 1'
#
loop_
_entity.id
_entity.type
_entity.pdbx_description
1 polymer ?
#
loop_
_entity_poly.entity_id
_entity_poly.type
_entity_poly.pdbx_seq_one_letter_code
_entity_poly.pdbx_strand_id
1 'polypeptide(L)' 'MLRSNKTTQFDGTSYITDGEGNEQTVAYFSATIRADKTVTMSMTVSNAELYEESKTTVRADYTEFQTAVYTAQDAE' A
#
# COMPACT_ATOMS: atom_id res chain seq x y z
N MET A 1 35.48 7.76 0.35
CA MET A 1 34.66 7.20 -0.73
C MET A 1 33.17 7.45 -0.42
N LEU A 2 32.44 7.96 -1.37
CA LEU A 2 31.03 8.23 -1.21
C LEU A 2 30.20 6.96 -1.49
N ARG A 3 29.28 6.67 -0.58
CA ARG A 3 28.25 5.67 -0.83
C ARG A 3 26.90 6.36 -0.84
N SER A 4 26.16 6.11 -1.89
CA SER A 4 24.83 6.69 -2.05
C SER A 4 23.80 5.57 -2.14
N ASN A 5 22.81 5.61 -1.27
CA ASN A 5 21.73 4.62 -1.26
C ASN A 5 20.45 5.29 -1.69
N LYS A 6 19.79 4.69 -2.67
CA LYS A 6 18.50 5.16 -3.13
C LYS A 6 17.41 4.27 -2.52
N THR A 7 16.44 4.89 -1.91
CA THR A 7 15.27 4.20 -1.38
C THR A 7 14.03 4.82 -1.96
N THR A 8 13.15 4.01 -2.53
CA THR A 8 11.88 4.47 -3.07
C THR A 8 10.77 4.03 -2.14
N GLN A 9 9.93 4.97 -1.72
CA GLN A 9 8.82 4.68 -0.82
C GLN A 9 7.50 4.88 -1.52
N PHE A 10 6.56 3.97 -1.24
CA PHE A 10 5.20 4.04 -1.75
C PHE A 10 4.23 4.04 -0.59
N ASP A 11 3.19 4.85 -0.70
CA ASP A 11 2.10 4.87 0.27
C ASP A 11 0.79 4.71 -0.47
N GLY A 12 -0.13 3.99 0.13
CA GLY A 12 -1.45 3.81 -0.42
C GLY A 12 -2.48 3.76 0.69
N THR A 13 -3.72 4.02 0.34
CA THR A 13 -4.82 4.01 1.30
C THR A 13 -6.02 3.32 0.65
N SER A 14 -6.61 2.37 1.36
CA SER A 14 -7.88 1.80 0.94
C SER A 14 -9.00 2.48 1.72
N TYR A 15 -9.99 2.98 1.00
CA TYR A 15 -11.11 3.67 1.63
C TYR A 15 -12.42 3.23 1.00
N ILE A 16 -13.51 3.46 1.73
CA ILE A 16 -14.86 3.23 1.23
C ILE A 16 -15.65 4.52 1.36
N THR A 17 -16.65 4.67 0.51
CA THR A 17 -17.59 5.78 0.57
C THR A 17 -18.87 5.28 1.20
N ASP A 18 -19.33 5.94 2.27
CA ASP A 18 -20.57 5.54 2.91
C ASP A 18 -21.79 6.04 2.13
N GLY A 19 -23.00 5.72 2.60
CA GLY A 19 -24.23 6.11 1.92
C GLY A 19 -24.48 7.61 1.87
N GLU A 20 -23.73 8.40 2.63
CA GLU A 20 -23.85 9.85 2.66
C GLU A 20 -22.76 10.53 1.83
N GLY A 21 -21.89 9.76 1.18
CA GLY A 21 -20.83 10.29 0.34
C GLY A 21 -19.55 10.61 1.07
N ASN A 22 -19.43 10.23 2.34
CA ASN A 22 -18.21 10.44 3.12
C ASN A 22 -17.23 9.30 2.91
N GLU A 23 -15.98 9.65 2.68
CA GLU A 23 -14.91 8.66 2.56
C GLU A 23 -14.42 8.25 3.94
N GLN A 24 -14.28 6.94 4.14
CA GLN A 24 -13.73 6.40 5.38
C GLN A 24 -12.55 5.51 5.08
N THR A 25 -11.44 5.80 5.71
CA THR A 25 -10.21 5.02 5.52
C THR A 25 -10.33 3.68 6.24
N VAL A 26 -10.08 2.61 5.53
CA VAL A 26 -10.16 1.25 6.06
C VAL A 26 -8.78 0.71 6.37
N ALA A 27 -7.81 0.94 5.47
CA ALA A 27 -6.46 0.40 5.63
C ALA A 27 -5.44 1.32 5.00
N TYR A 28 -4.21 1.25 5.51
CA TYR A 28 -3.05 1.95 4.96
C TYR A 28 -2.05 0.93 4.45
N PHE A 29 -1.48 1.21 3.32
CA PHE A 29 -0.42 0.39 2.74
C PHE A 29 0.86 1.19 2.67
N SER A 30 1.97 0.54 2.89
CA SER A 30 3.27 1.18 2.66
C SER A 30 4.25 0.16 2.11
N ALA A 31 5.19 0.64 1.32
CA ALA A 31 6.24 -0.20 0.76
C ALA A 31 7.51 0.61 0.59
N THR A 32 8.64 -0.06 0.73
CA THR A 32 9.95 0.54 0.54
C THR A 32 10.77 -0.37 -0.36
N ILE A 33 11.32 0.19 -1.43
CA ILE A 33 12.26 -0.52 -2.31
C ILE A 33 13.63 0.08 -2.08
N ARG A 34 14.57 -0.76 -1.65
CA ARG A 34 15.94 -0.31 -1.38
C ARG A 34 16.81 -0.44 -2.62
N ALA A 35 17.99 0.15 -2.55
CA ALA A 35 18.93 0.16 -3.67
C ALA A 35 19.34 -1.25 -4.12
N ASP A 36 19.31 -2.21 -3.21
CA ASP A 36 19.63 -3.61 -3.51
C ASP A 36 18.42 -4.41 -3.99
N LYS A 37 17.31 -3.73 -4.28
CA LYS A 37 16.02 -4.28 -4.71
C LYS A 37 15.28 -5.05 -3.63
N THR A 38 15.69 -4.91 -2.37
CA THR A 38 14.94 -5.47 -1.25
C THR A 38 13.63 -4.70 -1.08
N VAL A 39 12.52 -5.39 -1.03
CA VAL A 39 11.20 -4.78 -0.90
C VAL A 39 10.60 -5.15 0.45
N THR A 40 10.12 -4.14 1.16
CA THR A 40 9.35 -4.33 2.39
C THR A 40 7.97 -3.74 2.17
N MET A 41 6.94 -4.52 2.43
CA MET A 41 5.57 -4.05 2.31
C MET A 41 4.82 -4.29 3.61
N SER A 42 3.90 -3.39 3.93
CA SER A 42 3.05 -3.56 5.10
C SER A 42 1.65 -3.05 4.84
N MET A 43 0.70 -3.60 5.56
CA MET A 43 -0.68 -3.16 5.54
C MET A 43 -1.14 -3.01 6.98
N THR A 44 -1.74 -1.86 7.29
CA THR A 44 -2.28 -1.60 8.61
C THR A 44 -3.78 -1.36 8.47
N VAL A 45 -4.58 -2.14 9.20
CA VAL A 45 -6.03 -1.96 9.20
C VAL A 45 -6.36 -0.85 10.19
N SER A 46 -6.98 0.23 9.69
CA SER A 46 -7.35 1.38 10.49
C SER A 46 -8.67 1.17 11.22
N ASN A 47 -9.61 0.44 10.60
CA ASN A 47 -10.94 0.21 11.17
C ASN A 47 -11.34 -1.24 10.89
N ALA A 48 -11.29 -2.06 11.93
CA ALA A 48 -11.53 -3.48 11.80
C ALA A 48 -12.97 -3.81 11.38
N GLU A 49 -13.95 -3.03 11.83
CA GLU A 49 -15.34 -3.25 11.44
C GLU A 49 -15.55 -3.02 9.96
N LEU A 50 -15.03 -1.90 9.46
CA LEU A 50 -15.12 -1.59 8.04
C LEU A 50 -14.30 -2.58 7.21
N TYR A 51 -13.18 -3.04 7.75
CA TYR A 51 -12.37 -4.05 7.07
C TYR A 51 -13.16 -5.33 6.88
N GLU A 52 -13.87 -5.81 7.91
CA GLU A 52 -14.67 -7.03 7.80
C GLU A 52 -15.76 -6.91 6.74
N GLU A 53 -16.37 -5.73 6.61
CA GLU A 53 -17.39 -5.48 5.61
C GLU A 53 -16.83 -5.33 4.20
N SER A 54 -15.59 -4.87 4.09
CA SER A 54 -14.97 -4.48 2.81
C SER A 54 -13.70 -5.25 2.50
N LYS A 55 -13.44 -6.35 3.20
CA LYS A 55 -12.14 -7.02 3.08
C LYS A 55 -11.81 -7.49 1.66
N THR A 56 -12.81 -7.86 0.87
CA THR A 56 -12.57 -8.24 -0.53
C THR A 56 -12.03 -7.05 -1.32
N THR A 57 -12.62 -5.87 -1.12
CA THR A 57 -12.17 -4.63 -1.76
C THR A 57 -10.76 -4.24 -1.28
N VAL A 58 -10.54 -4.30 0.02
CA VAL A 58 -9.23 -3.96 0.61
C VAL A 58 -8.14 -4.89 0.08
N ARG A 59 -8.43 -6.18 0.02
CA ARG A 59 -7.47 -7.16 -0.49
C ARG A 59 -7.17 -6.94 -1.97
N ALA A 60 -8.18 -6.56 -2.75
CA ALA A 60 -7.98 -6.22 -4.16
C ALA A 60 -7.13 -4.96 -4.29
N ASP A 61 -7.37 -3.95 -3.47
CA ASP A 61 -6.58 -2.72 -3.46
C ASP A 61 -5.13 -3.03 -3.08
N TYR A 62 -4.92 -3.90 -2.11
CA TYR A 62 -3.57 -4.28 -1.71
C TYR A 62 -2.86 -5.02 -2.85
N THR A 63 -3.56 -5.88 -3.57
CA THR A 63 -2.99 -6.57 -4.73
C THR A 63 -2.57 -5.57 -5.81
N GLU A 64 -3.38 -4.56 -6.10
CA GLU A 64 -3.02 -3.50 -7.03
C GLU A 64 -1.79 -2.74 -6.55
N PHE A 65 -1.74 -2.43 -5.26
CA PHE A 65 -0.61 -1.75 -4.66
C PHE A 65 0.67 -2.59 -4.82
N GLN A 66 0.59 -3.89 -4.53
CA GLN A 66 1.72 -4.80 -4.68
C GLN A 66 2.20 -4.83 -6.14
N THR A 67 1.27 -4.90 -7.08
CA THR A 67 1.60 -4.92 -8.50
C THR A 67 2.35 -3.64 -8.90
N ALA A 68 1.89 -2.48 -8.42
CA ALA A 68 2.57 -1.21 -8.70
C ALA A 68 3.98 -1.19 -8.13
N VAL A 69 4.16 -1.72 -6.92
CA VAL A 69 5.47 -1.78 -6.27
C VAL A 69 6.40 -2.71 -7.05
N TYR A 70 5.93 -3.89 -7.44
CA TYR A 70 6.74 -4.83 -8.21
C TYR A 70 7.11 -4.27 -9.58
N THR A 71 6.19 -3.55 -10.23
CA THR A 71 6.48 -2.91 -11.50
C THR A 71 7.60 -1.89 -11.35
N ALA A 72 7.56 -1.09 -10.28
CA ALA A 72 8.60 -0.10 -10.00
C ALA A 72 9.93 -0.79 -9.68
N GLN A 73 9.89 -1.89 -8.94
CA GLN A 73 11.09 -2.66 -8.62
C GLN A 73 11.75 -3.20 -9.90
N ASP A 74 10.95 -3.74 -10.81
CA ASP A 74 11.47 -4.31 -12.05
C ASP A 74 11.99 -3.24 -13.00
N ALA A 75 11.48 -2.00 -12.90
CA ALA A 75 11.94 -0.89 -13.72
C ALA A 75 13.31 -0.35 -13.29
N GLU A 76 13.73 -0.64 -12.08
CA GLU A 76 15.04 -0.26 -11.59
C GLU A 76 16.06 -1.36 -11.87
#